data_a1a1775daa69c999e7f1353d07ec6790
#
_entry.id   a1a1775daa69c999e7f1353d07ec6790
#
_cell.length_a   1.000
_cell.length_b   1.000
_cell.length_c   1.000
_cell.angle_alpha   90.00
_cell.angle_beta   90.00
_cell.angle_gamma   90.00
#
_symmetry.space_group_name_H-M   'P 1'
#
loop_
_entity.id
_entity.type
_entity.pdbx_description
1 polymer ?
#
loop_
_entity_poly.entity_id
_entity_poly.type
_entity_poly.pdbx_seq_one_letter_code
_entity_poly.pdbx_strand_id
1 'polypeptide(L)'
;FKRPDLSAEEFRDYYESRHRVLGEKYLSPHALKYIRRYPILAGDGADTPGFDVMMEVWFDNYYSMEAAMADMSAEDAQRELAKDEEQLFDRDRTQSFIVDECESDLDAEENDRD
;
A
#
# COMPACT_ATOMS: atom_id res chain seq x y z
N PHE A 1 0.97 -8.03 -6.11
CA PHE A 1 0.83 -9.50 -6.20
C PHE A 1 1.99 -10.19 -5.49
N LYS A 2 1.68 -11.14 -4.68
CA LYS A 2 2.68 -11.95 -3.99
C LYS A 2 3.45 -12.85 -4.95
N ARG A 3 4.62 -13.31 -4.52
CA ARG A 3 5.33 -14.37 -5.23
C ARG A 3 4.46 -15.63 -5.28
N PRO A 4 4.43 -16.34 -6.41
CA PRO A 4 3.61 -17.53 -6.55
C PRO A 4 3.94 -18.65 -5.57
N ASP A 5 5.17 -18.70 -5.07
CA ASP A 5 5.65 -19.72 -4.14
C ASP A 5 5.29 -19.45 -2.67
N LEU A 6 4.72 -18.29 -2.37
CA LEU A 6 4.27 -17.94 -1.02
C LEU A 6 2.78 -18.19 -0.88
N SER A 7 2.35 -18.70 0.30
CA SER A 7 0.94 -18.68 0.64
C SER A 7 0.52 -17.25 1.02
N ALA A 8 -0.78 -16.99 1.04
CA ALA A 8 -1.31 -15.70 1.46
C ALA A 8 -0.90 -15.38 2.90
N GLU A 9 -0.89 -16.38 3.78
CA GLU A 9 -0.49 -16.20 5.17
C GLU A 9 0.99 -15.88 5.30
N GLU A 10 1.85 -16.63 4.60
CA GLU A 10 3.30 -16.37 4.59
C GLU A 10 3.62 -14.99 4.06
N PHE A 11 2.93 -14.57 3.01
CA PHE A 11 3.09 -13.25 2.42
C PHE A 11 2.74 -12.15 3.41
N ARG A 12 1.59 -12.26 4.06
CA ARG A 12 1.13 -11.27 5.03
C ARG A 12 2.06 -11.21 6.24
N ASP A 13 2.47 -12.36 6.76
CA ASP A 13 3.37 -12.42 7.91
C ASP A 13 4.71 -11.75 7.62
N TYR A 14 5.28 -12.01 6.45
CA TYR A 14 6.53 -11.36 6.05
C TYR A 14 6.34 -9.86 5.86
N TYR A 15 5.27 -9.47 5.20
CA TYR A 15 4.98 -8.05 4.94
C TYR A 15 4.87 -7.28 6.26
N GLU A 16 4.07 -7.76 7.19
CA GLU A 16 3.81 -7.07 8.44
C GLU A 16 5.00 -7.10 9.40
N SER A 17 5.82 -8.13 9.36
CA SER A 17 6.96 -8.25 10.27
C SER A 17 8.24 -7.60 9.74
N ARG A 18 8.42 -7.51 8.42
CA ARG A 18 9.66 -7.03 7.80
C ARG A 18 9.47 -5.88 6.83
N HIS A 19 8.69 -6.08 5.77
CA HIS A 19 8.55 -5.07 4.73
C HIS A 19 7.85 -3.81 5.25
N ARG A 20 6.90 -3.97 6.13
CA ARG A 20 6.22 -2.85 6.80
C ARG A 20 7.21 -1.94 7.50
N VAL A 21 8.14 -2.51 8.24
CA VAL A 21 9.15 -1.75 8.99
C VAL A 21 10.01 -0.92 8.03
N LEU A 22 10.38 -1.52 6.90
CA LEU A 22 11.16 -0.83 5.89
C LEU A 22 10.36 0.30 5.25
N GLY A 23 9.08 0.05 4.93
CA GLY A 23 8.18 1.09 4.43
C GLY A 23 8.04 2.25 5.39
N GLU A 24 7.87 1.96 6.67
CA GLU A 24 7.77 2.99 7.71
C GLU A 24 9.03 3.84 7.81
N LYS A 25 10.19 3.22 7.65
CA LYS A 25 11.48 3.93 7.68
C LYS A 25 11.52 5.07 6.66
N TYR A 26 11.08 4.81 5.44
CA TYR A 26 11.15 5.80 4.36
C TYR A 26 9.94 6.72 4.30
N LEU A 27 8.78 6.26 4.77
CA LEU A 27 7.54 7.03 4.67
C LEU A 27 7.26 7.90 5.88
N SER A 28 7.67 7.47 7.08
CA SER A 28 7.31 8.17 8.30
C SER A 28 7.73 9.65 8.35
N PRO A 29 8.84 10.08 7.73
CA PRO A 29 9.19 11.51 7.72
C PRO A 29 8.24 12.37 6.88
N HIS A 30 7.50 11.79 5.96
CA HIS A 30 6.75 12.52 4.94
C HIS A 30 5.27 12.21 4.89
N ALA A 31 4.86 10.98 5.21
CA ALA A 31 3.50 10.51 5.03
C ALA A 31 2.66 10.71 6.28
N LEU A 32 1.35 10.95 6.08
CA LEU A 32 0.37 11.02 7.15
C LEU A 32 -0.09 9.63 7.56
N LYS A 33 -0.26 8.74 6.58
CA LYS A 33 -0.74 7.38 6.80
C LYS A 33 -0.06 6.42 5.85
N TYR A 34 0.16 5.21 6.32
CA TYR A 34 0.62 4.08 5.54
C TYR A 34 -0.28 2.91 5.88
N ILE A 35 -1.14 2.52 4.93
CA ILE A 35 -2.19 1.55 5.12
C ILE A 35 -1.94 0.36 4.19
N ARG A 36 -2.06 -0.85 4.73
CA ARG A 36 -2.00 -2.09 3.95
C ARG A 36 -3.35 -2.76 4.05
N ARG A 37 -3.93 -3.07 2.91
CA ARG A 37 -5.23 -3.74 2.84
C ARG A 37 -5.05 -5.10 2.20
N TYR A 38 -5.40 -6.14 2.93
CA TYR A 38 -5.34 -7.51 2.45
C TYR A 38 -6.75 -7.94 2.06
N PRO A 39 -6.96 -8.38 0.82
CA PRO A 39 -8.31 -8.71 0.37
C PRO A 39 -8.83 -9.96 1.07
N ILE A 40 -10.09 -9.90 1.45
CA ILE A 40 -10.84 -11.03 1.99
C ILE A 40 -12.00 -11.26 1.05
N LEU A 41 -12.17 -12.50 0.58
CA LEU A 41 -13.26 -12.82 -0.32
C LEU A 41 -14.61 -12.57 0.36
N ALA A 42 -15.49 -11.87 -0.35
CA ALA A 42 -16.84 -11.60 0.11
C ALA A 42 -17.81 -12.42 -0.74
N GLY A 43 -18.57 -13.30 -0.09
CA GLY A 43 -19.57 -14.11 -0.75
C GLY A 43 -19.08 -15.51 -1.12
N ASP A 44 -20.04 -16.40 -1.36
CA ASP A 44 -19.79 -17.81 -1.67
C ASP A 44 -19.35 -17.97 -3.12
N GLY A 45 -18.37 -18.83 -3.34
CA GLY A 45 -17.91 -19.17 -4.68
C GLY A 45 -17.16 -18.05 -5.40
N ALA A 46 -16.72 -17.04 -4.67
CA ALA A 46 -15.92 -15.98 -5.26
C ALA A 46 -14.56 -16.51 -5.71
N ASP A 47 -14.08 -15.99 -6.83
CA ASP A 47 -12.76 -16.32 -7.35
C ASP A 47 -11.65 -15.75 -6.47
N THR A 48 -10.42 -16.18 -6.74
CA THR A 48 -9.23 -15.62 -6.11
C THR A 48 -9.22 -14.11 -6.31
N PRO A 49 -8.87 -13.32 -5.27
CA PRO A 49 -8.76 -11.87 -5.43
C PRO A 49 -7.80 -11.49 -6.55
N GLY A 50 -8.09 -10.39 -7.23
CA GLY A 50 -7.24 -9.89 -8.31
C GLY A 50 -5.92 -9.29 -7.83
N PHE A 51 -5.68 -9.25 -6.52
CA PHE A 51 -4.44 -8.75 -5.91
C PHE A 51 -4.28 -9.37 -4.53
N ASP A 52 -3.07 -9.27 -3.96
CA ASP A 52 -2.76 -9.87 -2.65
C ASP A 52 -2.61 -8.83 -1.54
N VAL A 53 -2.24 -7.61 -1.90
CA VAL A 53 -2.22 -6.47 -0.98
C VAL A 53 -2.43 -5.19 -1.78
N MET A 54 -3.14 -4.25 -1.17
CA MET A 54 -3.24 -2.88 -1.66
C MET A 54 -2.60 -1.98 -0.62
N MET A 55 -1.52 -1.33 -1.00
CA MET A 55 -0.85 -0.35 -0.14
C MET A 55 -1.35 1.03 -0.50
N GLU A 56 -1.69 1.80 0.53
CA GLU A 56 -2.18 3.16 0.37
C GLU A 56 -1.36 4.09 1.26
N VAL A 57 -0.86 5.16 0.67
CA VAL A 57 -0.06 6.14 1.40
C VAL A 57 -0.71 7.51 1.25
N TRP A 58 -0.90 8.19 2.37
CA TRP A 58 -1.50 9.53 2.42
C TRP A 58 -0.44 10.57 2.72
N PHE A 59 -0.44 11.64 1.94
CA PHE A 59 0.47 12.76 2.12
C PHE A 59 -0.33 14.04 2.36
N ASP A 60 0.27 14.97 3.10
CA ASP A 60 -0.35 16.25 3.40
C ASP A 60 -0.48 17.12 2.13
N ASN A 61 0.52 17.01 1.26
CA ASN A 61 0.56 17.77 0.01
C ASN A 61 1.48 17.07 -1.01
N TYR A 62 1.49 17.61 -2.22
CA TYR A 62 2.29 17.06 -3.31
C TYR A 62 3.78 17.07 -3.01
N TYR A 63 4.26 18.11 -2.31
CA TYR A 63 5.69 18.23 -1.98
C TYR A 63 6.15 17.13 -1.02
N SER A 64 5.32 16.78 -0.05
CA SER A 64 5.62 15.68 0.87
C SER A 64 5.72 14.35 0.12
N MET A 65 4.84 14.12 -0.84
CA MET A 65 4.87 12.94 -1.69
C MET A 65 6.16 12.90 -2.51
N GLU A 66 6.54 14.01 -3.14
CA GLU A 66 7.76 14.10 -3.93
C GLU A 66 9.01 13.85 -3.06
N ALA A 67 9.03 14.40 -1.84
CA ALA A 67 10.13 14.19 -0.92
C ALA A 67 10.29 12.72 -0.54
N ALA A 68 9.17 12.02 -0.27
CA ALA A 68 9.20 10.59 0.02
C ALA A 68 9.71 9.80 -1.19
N MET A 69 9.25 10.12 -2.38
CA MET A 69 9.68 9.46 -3.61
C MET A 69 11.16 9.69 -3.88
N ALA A 70 11.66 10.90 -3.61
CA ALA A 70 13.07 11.22 -3.76
C ALA A 70 13.93 10.39 -2.80
N ASP A 71 13.51 10.28 -1.54
CA ASP A 71 14.23 9.46 -0.55
C ASP A 71 14.27 7.98 -0.96
N MET A 72 13.16 7.45 -1.45
CA MET A 72 13.08 6.06 -1.89
C MET A 72 13.79 5.80 -3.20
N SER A 73 14.06 6.85 -3.99
CA SER A 73 14.80 6.76 -5.25
C SER A 73 16.32 6.85 -5.07
N ALA A 74 16.80 7.20 -3.88
CA ALA A 74 18.23 7.22 -3.61
C ALA A 74 18.80 5.82 -3.80
N GLU A 75 20.04 5.72 -4.26
CA GLU A 75 20.66 4.45 -4.64
C GLU A 75 20.63 3.40 -3.51
N ASP A 76 20.99 3.80 -2.29
CA ASP A 76 20.99 2.89 -1.15
C ASP A 76 19.57 2.43 -0.78
N ALA A 77 18.61 3.34 -0.82
CA ALA A 77 17.22 3.03 -0.55
C ALA A 77 16.65 2.08 -1.60
N GLN A 78 16.95 2.32 -2.87
CA GLN A 78 16.52 1.47 -3.97
C GLN A 78 17.04 0.04 -3.82
N ARG A 79 18.31 -0.11 -3.44
CA ARG A 79 18.89 -1.44 -3.21
C ARG A 79 18.20 -2.17 -2.05
N GLU A 80 17.99 -1.46 -0.95
CA GLU A 80 17.34 -2.03 0.24
C GLU A 80 15.91 -2.45 -0.05
N LEU A 81 15.14 -1.57 -0.69
CA LEU A 81 13.74 -1.83 -1.05
C LEU A 81 13.63 -2.97 -2.06
N ALA A 82 14.45 -2.94 -3.11
CA ALA A 82 14.42 -3.98 -4.14
C ALA A 82 14.77 -5.35 -3.58
N LYS A 83 15.76 -5.43 -2.71
CA LYS A 83 16.17 -6.69 -2.09
C LYS A 83 15.03 -7.29 -1.25
N ASP A 84 14.31 -6.44 -0.51
CA ASP A 84 13.19 -6.90 0.31
C ASP A 84 11.98 -7.26 -0.54
N GLU A 85 11.68 -6.47 -1.57
CA GLU A 85 10.57 -6.73 -2.49
C GLU A 85 10.73 -8.05 -3.24
N GLU A 86 11.96 -8.44 -3.57
CA GLU A 86 12.24 -9.73 -4.21
C GLU A 86 11.81 -10.93 -3.35
N GLN A 87 11.74 -10.75 -2.05
CA GLN A 87 11.29 -11.81 -1.13
C GLN A 87 9.77 -11.96 -1.09
N LEU A 88 9.04 -10.95 -1.56
CA LEU A 88 7.59 -10.85 -1.41
C LEU A 88 6.81 -10.87 -2.70
N PHE A 89 7.23 -10.04 -3.66
CA PHE A 89 6.38 -9.64 -4.77
C PHE A 89 6.75 -10.26 -6.10
N ASP A 90 5.72 -10.48 -6.90
CA ASP A 90 5.85 -10.59 -8.34
C ASP A 90 5.94 -9.14 -8.86
N ARG A 91 7.15 -8.64 -9.00
CA ARG A 91 7.41 -7.22 -9.31
C ARG A 91 6.88 -6.80 -10.67
N ASP A 92 6.79 -7.74 -11.61
CA ASP A 92 6.28 -7.45 -12.96
C ASP A 92 4.79 -7.12 -12.95
N ARG A 93 4.08 -7.50 -11.90
CA ARG A 93 2.64 -7.27 -11.77
C ARG A 93 2.29 -6.11 -10.83
N THR A 94 3.28 -5.46 -10.26
CA THR A 94 3.05 -4.32 -9.37
C THR A 94 2.57 -3.11 -10.18
N GLN A 95 1.50 -2.48 -9.69
CA GLN A 95 0.94 -1.27 -10.29
C GLN A 95 0.87 -0.17 -9.25
N SER A 96 1.13 1.06 -9.67
CA SER A 96 1.09 2.23 -8.78
C SER A 96 0.25 3.33 -9.40
N PHE A 97 -0.54 3.97 -8.56
CA PHE A 97 -1.47 5.03 -8.98
C PHE A 97 -1.40 6.20 -8.00
N ILE A 98 -1.62 7.40 -8.53
CA ILE A 98 -2.04 8.53 -7.73
C ILE A 98 -3.55 8.57 -7.84
N VAL A 99 -4.25 8.66 -6.70
CA VAL A 99 -5.71 8.64 -6.69
C VAL A 99 -6.27 9.98 -6.28
N ASP A 100 -7.38 10.34 -6.91
CA ASP A 100 -8.19 11.49 -6.56
C ASP A 100 -9.39 10.95 -5.77
N GLU A 101 -9.58 11.48 -4.57
CA GLU A 101 -10.60 10.96 -3.65
C GLU A 101 -11.78 11.92 -3.56
N CYS A 102 -12.97 11.36 -3.71
CA CYS A 102 -14.21 12.09 -3.47
C CYS A 102 -14.94 11.42 -2.31
N GLU A 103 -15.32 12.21 -1.34
CA GLU A 103 -16.02 11.72 -0.16
C GLU A 103 -17.34 12.45 -0.01
N SER A 104 -18.42 11.69 0.22
CA SER A 104 -19.73 12.25 0.53
C SER A 104 -19.82 12.58 2.01
N ASP A 105 -20.42 13.72 2.32
CA ASP A 105 -20.74 14.09 3.69
C ASP A 105 -22.17 13.64 4.00
N LEU A 106 -22.29 12.44 4.53
CA LEU A 106 -23.59 11.83 4.80
C LEU A 106 -24.32 12.53 5.95
N ASP A 107 -23.59 13.09 6.90
CA ASP A 107 -24.17 13.83 8.02
C ASP A 107 -24.73 15.19 7.54
N ALA A 108 -24.02 15.88 6.63
CA ALA A 108 -24.48 17.14 6.08
C ALA A 108 -25.75 16.96 5.24
N GLU A 109 -25.88 15.84 4.51
CA GLU A 109 -27.10 15.53 3.73
C GLU A 109 -28.31 15.37 4.64
N GLU A 110 -28.17 14.77 5.81
CA GLU A 110 -29.24 14.66 6.80
C GLU A 110 -29.66 16.03 7.30
N ASN A 111 -28.73 16.91 7.57
CA ASN A 111 -29.00 18.26 8.03
C ASN A 111 -29.69 19.10 6.96
N ASP A 112 -29.33 18.92 5.71
CA ASP A 112 -29.89 19.67 4.59
C ASP A 112 -31.36 19.30 4.29
N ARG A 113 -31.81 18.17 4.79
CA ARG A 113 -33.20 17.71 4.59
C ARG A 113 -34.19 18.40 5.49
N ASP A 114 -33.75 19.09 6.49
CA ASP A 114 -34.56 19.85 7.40
C ASP A 114 -34.88 21.25 6.83
#